data_e1babf9225e2c1e5bc18e1431d16b4c8
#
_entry.id   e1babf9225e2c1e5bc18e1431d16b4c8
#
_cell.length_a   1.000
_cell.length_b   1.000
_cell.length_c   1.000
_cell.angle_alpha   90.00
_cell.angle_beta   90.00
_cell.angle_gamma   90.00
#
_symmetry.space_group_name_H-M   'P 1'
#
loop_
_entity.id
_entity.type
_entity.pdbx_description
1 polymer ?
#
loop_
_entity_poly.entity_id
_entity_poly.type
_entity_poly.pdbx_seq_one_letter_code
_entity_poly.pdbx_strand_id
1 'polypeptide(L)'
;MNAKVILKEMAEHLIENDQKNASTYKANLKKAHKDLDKLTKEVKSELNKDFKSIVFHDAYQYFEKRFGVNVLGAFTVNTDVLPGAEQLSEIREVIEHEKVSCVFSEPQFNPDIIKAVAKDTNIKTGVIDPLGATLNTGKTLYFDLIKNMSSSFKGC
;
A
#
# COMPACT_ATOMS: atom_id res chain seq x y z
N MET A 1 1.15 -12.20 -2.74
CA MET A 1 1.51 -13.53 -2.17
C MET A 1 2.94 -13.60 -1.65
N ASN A 2 3.72 -12.54 -1.85
CA ASN A 2 5.12 -12.51 -1.40
C ASN A 2 5.30 -12.86 0.09
N ALA A 3 4.44 -12.31 0.98
CA ALA A 3 4.51 -12.62 2.41
C ALA A 3 4.39 -14.11 2.73
N LYS A 4 3.54 -14.87 2.02
CA LYS A 4 3.43 -16.32 2.22
C LYS A 4 4.68 -17.08 1.78
N VAL A 5 5.30 -16.66 0.68
CA VAL A 5 6.54 -17.25 0.18
C VAL A 5 7.66 -16.98 1.19
N ILE A 6 7.82 -15.73 1.61
CA ILE A 6 8.83 -15.36 2.61
C ILE A 6 8.65 -16.17 3.90
N LEU A 7 7.43 -16.30 4.42
CA LEU A 7 7.15 -17.08 5.63
C LEU A 7 7.47 -18.56 5.44
N LYS A 8 7.25 -19.12 4.25
CA LYS A 8 7.60 -20.51 3.93
C LYS A 8 9.11 -20.71 3.98
N GLU A 9 9.86 -19.87 3.26
CA GLU A 9 11.33 -19.92 3.26
C GLU A 9 11.90 -19.77 4.68
N MET A 10 11.38 -18.81 5.46
CA MET A 10 11.78 -18.63 6.86
C MET A 10 11.52 -19.90 7.70
N ALA A 11 10.35 -20.52 7.54
CA ALA A 11 10.02 -21.73 8.28
C ALA A 11 10.90 -22.92 7.88
N GLU A 12 11.24 -23.07 6.59
CA GLU A 12 12.13 -24.11 6.09
C GLU A 12 13.53 -23.96 6.70
N HIS A 13 14.11 -22.76 6.66
CA HIS A 13 15.41 -22.51 7.29
C HIS A 13 15.41 -22.69 8.81
N LEU A 14 14.33 -22.31 9.50
CA LEU A 14 14.20 -22.56 10.94
C LEU A 14 14.15 -24.07 11.24
N ILE A 15 13.44 -24.86 10.43
CA ILE A 15 13.35 -26.32 10.59
C ILE A 15 14.70 -26.99 10.34
N GLU A 16 15.45 -26.54 9.32
CA GLU A 16 16.79 -27.06 9.03
C GLU A 16 17.76 -26.85 10.20
N ASN A 17 17.70 -25.68 10.84
CA ASN A 17 18.62 -25.32 11.92
C ASN A 17 18.14 -25.76 13.33
N ASP A 18 16.84 -26.01 13.49
CA ASP A 18 16.23 -26.41 14.78
C ASP A 18 15.15 -27.48 14.57
N GLN A 19 15.59 -28.68 14.22
CA GLN A 19 14.70 -29.81 13.95
C GLN A 19 13.83 -30.21 15.16
N LYS A 20 14.30 -29.94 16.37
CA LYS A 20 13.57 -30.22 17.61
C LYS A 20 12.23 -29.47 17.65
N ASN A 21 12.17 -28.28 17.10
CA ASN A 21 10.98 -27.43 17.06
C ASN A 21 10.26 -27.45 15.71
N ALA A 22 10.59 -28.35 14.79
CA ALA A 22 10.04 -28.43 13.44
C ALA A 22 8.50 -28.46 13.40
N SER A 23 7.86 -29.20 14.31
CA SER A 23 6.41 -29.28 14.40
C SER A 23 5.77 -27.92 14.74
N THR A 24 6.40 -27.16 15.63
CA THR A 24 5.97 -25.81 16.02
C THR A 24 6.09 -24.84 14.85
N TYR A 25 7.20 -24.86 14.12
CA TYR A 25 7.40 -24.00 12.95
C TYR A 25 6.36 -24.30 11.86
N LYS A 26 6.09 -25.58 11.58
CA LYS A 26 5.04 -25.99 10.62
C LYS A 26 3.64 -25.52 11.05
N ALA A 27 3.32 -25.65 12.32
CA ALA A 27 2.04 -25.20 12.87
C ALA A 27 1.88 -23.67 12.76
N ASN A 28 2.93 -22.92 13.10
CA ASN A 28 2.97 -21.47 13.00
C ASN A 28 2.83 -21.00 11.54
N LEU A 29 3.53 -21.63 10.61
CA LEU A 29 3.41 -21.33 9.17
C LEU A 29 1.98 -21.54 8.67
N LYS A 30 1.37 -22.68 9.03
CA LYS A 30 -0.02 -22.97 8.65
C LYS A 30 -0.99 -21.92 9.19
N LYS A 31 -0.82 -21.51 10.45
CA LYS A 31 -1.63 -20.47 11.08
C LYS A 31 -1.43 -19.13 10.36
N ALA A 32 -0.19 -18.71 10.15
CA ALA A 32 0.12 -17.45 9.48
C ALA A 32 -0.45 -17.39 8.05
N HIS A 33 -0.39 -18.48 7.28
CA HIS A 33 -1.01 -18.55 5.96
C HIS A 33 -2.52 -18.36 6.02
N LYS A 34 -3.19 -18.98 6.99
CA LYS A 34 -4.64 -18.82 7.19
C LYS A 34 -4.99 -17.38 7.57
N ASP A 35 -4.21 -16.76 8.43
CA ASP A 35 -4.42 -15.38 8.87
C ASP A 35 -4.23 -14.40 7.69
N LEU A 36 -3.22 -14.62 6.83
CA LEU A 36 -3.01 -13.85 5.61
C LEU A 36 -4.13 -14.03 4.57
N ASP A 37 -4.71 -15.23 4.47
CA ASP A 37 -5.87 -15.47 3.59
C ASP A 37 -7.10 -14.72 4.09
N LYS A 38 -7.31 -14.72 5.41
CA LYS A 38 -8.39 -13.95 6.04
C LYS A 38 -8.23 -12.46 5.77
N LEU A 39 -7.06 -11.90 6.07
CA LEU A 39 -6.72 -10.50 5.78
C LEU A 39 -6.99 -10.15 4.31
N THR A 40 -6.53 -11.00 3.39
CA THR A 40 -6.75 -10.76 1.96
C THR A 40 -8.22 -10.70 1.57
N LYS A 41 -9.04 -11.57 2.15
CA LYS A 41 -10.49 -11.58 1.89
C LYS A 41 -11.17 -10.33 2.46
N GLU A 42 -10.82 -9.96 3.70
CA GLU A 42 -11.33 -8.76 4.36
C GLU A 42 -11.04 -7.51 3.51
N VAL A 43 -9.77 -7.27 3.19
CA VAL A 43 -9.36 -6.11 2.38
C VAL A 43 -10.03 -6.09 1.02
N LYS A 44 -10.13 -7.24 0.33
CA LYS A 44 -10.81 -7.30 -0.97
C LYS A 44 -12.29 -6.97 -0.92
N SER A 45 -12.96 -7.29 0.19
CA SER A 45 -14.38 -7.00 0.35
C SER A 45 -14.68 -5.54 0.69
N GLU A 46 -13.68 -4.80 1.14
CA GLU A 46 -13.81 -3.42 1.58
C GLU A 46 -13.49 -2.39 0.49
N LEU A 47 -12.65 -2.76 -0.47
CA LEU A 47 -12.16 -1.84 -1.49
C LEU A 47 -13.14 -1.68 -2.66
N ASN A 48 -13.36 -0.44 -3.06
CA ASN A 48 -14.11 -0.11 -4.26
C ASN A 48 -13.18 -0.15 -5.49
N LYS A 49 -13.50 -0.99 -6.46
CA LYS A 49 -12.71 -1.16 -7.69
C LYS A 49 -12.83 0.00 -8.68
N ASP A 50 -13.88 0.79 -8.55
CA ASP A 50 -14.09 1.97 -9.41
C ASP A 50 -13.39 3.22 -8.87
N PHE A 51 -12.79 3.10 -7.68
CA PHE A 51 -12.02 4.17 -7.07
C PHE A 51 -10.70 4.38 -7.82
N LYS A 52 -10.52 5.58 -8.36
CA LYS A 52 -9.32 5.99 -9.09
C LYS A 52 -8.50 6.94 -8.24
N SER A 53 -7.20 6.73 -8.16
CA SER A 53 -6.31 7.56 -7.35
C SER A 53 -4.99 7.88 -8.06
N ILE A 54 -4.33 8.91 -7.55
CA ILE A 54 -2.94 9.25 -7.84
C ILE A 54 -2.18 9.22 -6.53
N VAL A 55 -0.96 8.70 -6.53
CA VAL A 55 -0.10 8.58 -5.35
C VAL A 55 1.12 9.50 -5.46
N PHE A 56 1.76 9.81 -4.34
CA PHE A 56 2.99 10.60 -4.39
C PHE A 56 4.13 9.84 -5.06
N HIS A 57 4.34 8.59 -4.67
CA HIS A 57 5.44 7.74 -5.12
C HIS A 57 4.90 6.41 -5.66
N ASP A 58 5.49 5.91 -6.75
CA ASP A 58 5.06 4.66 -7.40
C ASP A 58 5.56 3.42 -6.64
N ALA A 59 4.94 3.14 -5.51
CA ALA A 59 5.31 2.04 -4.60
C ALA A 59 4.21 0.98 -4.40
N TYR A 60 3.07 1.12 -5.05
CA TYR A 60 1.85 0.37 -4.69
C TYR A 60 1.50 -0.77 -5.63
N GLN A 61 2.27 -1.06 -6.66
CA GLN A 61 2.01 -2.02 -7.73
C GLN A 61 1.61 -3.43 -7.23
N TYR A 62 2.24 -3.92 -6.16
CA TYR A 62 1.89 -5.21 -5.55
C TYR A 62 0.55 -5.17 -4.83
N PHE A 63 0.23 -4.04 -4.18
CA PHE A 63 -1.05 -3.82 -3.52
C PHE A 63 -2.17 -3.69 -4.54
N GLU A 64 -1.97 -2.88 -5.57
CA GLU A 64 -2.89 -2.67 -6.69
C GLU A 64 -3.25 -4.01 -7.36
N LYS A 65 -2.24 -4.74 -7.80
CA LYS A 65 -2.44 -6.05 -8.46
C LYS A 65 -3.11 -7.06 -7.54
N ARG A 66 -2.84 -7.00 -6.22
CA ARG A 66 -3.41 -7.96 -5.27
C ARG A 66 -4.85 -7.67 -4.93
N PHE A 67 -5.19 -6.40 -4.79
CA PHE A 67 -6.48 -5.97 -4.26
C PHE A 67 -7.40 -5.33 -5.30
N GLY A 68 -6.90 -5.06 -6.49
CA GLY A 68 -7.65 -4.46 -7.59
C GLY A 68 -7.88 -2.96 -7.38
N VAL A 69 -6.93 -2.29 -6.74
CA VAL A 69 -6.94 -0.83 -6.61
C VAL A 69 -6.45 -0.21 -7.92
N ASN A 70 -7.03 0.91 -8.31
CA ASN A 70 -6.71 1.59 -9.56
C ASN A 70 -5.93 2.88 -9.27
N VAL A 71 -4.59 2.79 -9.35
CA VAL A 71 -3.68 3.93 -9.29
C VAL A 71 -3.34 4.35 -10.71
N LEU A 72 -3.75 5.55 -11.11
CA LEU A 72 -3.60 6.05 -12.48
C LEU A 72 -2.25 6.70 -12.75
N GLY A 73 -1.51 7.06 -11.69
CA GLY A 73 -0.20 7.69 -11.82
C GLY A 73 0.42 8.04 -10.47
N ALA A 74 1.65 8.50 -10.54
CA ALA A 74 2.40 8.98 -9.39
C ALA A 74 3.09 10.32 -9.70
N PHE A 75 3.29 11.13 -8.66
CA PHE A 75 4.03 12.39 -8.79
C PHE A 75 5.50 12.16 -9.06
N THR A 76 6.06 11.08 -8.57
CA THR A 76 7.45 10.71 -8.81
C THR A 76 7.67 9.20 -8.77
N VAL A 77 8.64 8.75 -9.52
CA VAL A 77 9.24 7.40 -9.41
C VAL A 77 10.53 7.41 -8.61
N ASN A 78 11.08 8.62 -8.37
CA ASN A 78 12.29 8.83 -7.59
C ASN A 78 12.04 9.94 -6.57
N THR A 79 11.97 9.59 -5.31
CA THR A 79 11.63 10.47 -4.20
C THR A 79 12.67 11.56 -3.90
N ASP A 80 13.88 11.42 -4.44
CA ASP A 80 14.94 12.42 -4.33
C ASP A 80 14.79 13.55 -5.36
N VAL A 81 13.87 13.40 -6.33
CA VAL A 81 13.63 14.37 -7.38
C VAL A 81 12.18 14.84 -7.33
N LEU A 82 12.00 16.14 -7.16
CA LEU A 82 10.67 16.74 -7.22
C LEU A 82 10.15 16.74 -8.67
N PRO A 83 8.85 16.52 -8.88
CA PRO A 83 8.25 16.58 -10.21
C PRO A 83 8.40 17.98 -10.81
N GLY A 84 8.73 18.03 -12.09
CA GLY A 84 8.82 19.25 -12.85
C GLY A 84 7.45 19.83 -13.24
N ALA A 85 7.43 21.03 -13.78
CA ALA A 85 6.21 21.71 -14.18
C ALA A 85 5.39 20.94 -15.23
N GLU A 86 6.06 20.30 -16.18
CA GLU A 86 5.44 19.47 -17.23
C GLU A 86 4.71 18.28 -16.60
N GLN A 87 5.37 17.53 -15.73
CA GLN A 87 4.77 16.38 -15.02
C GLN A 87 3.58 16.80 -14.15
N LEU A 88 3.65 17.96 -13.49
CA LEU A 88 2.52 18.48 -12.74
C LEU A 88 1.33 18.87 -13.63
N SER A 89 1.60 19.34 -14.85
CA SER A 89 0.55 19.61 -15.84
C SER A 89 -0.13 18.32 -16.27
N GLU A 90 0.64 17.28 -16.61
CA GLU A 90 0.11 15.96 -16.98
C GLU A 90 -0.74 15.36 -15.85
N ILE A 91 -0.30 15.49 -14.61
CA ILE A 91 -1.07 15.00 -13.45
C ILE A 91 -2.41 15.74 -13.33
N ARG A 92 -2.43 17.07 -13.54
CA ARG A 92 -3.69 17.84 -13.53
C ARG A 92 -4.64 17.40 -14.64
N GLU A 93 -4.13 17.17 -15.83
CA GLU A 93 -4.91 16.66 -16.96
C GLU A 93 -5.52 15.28 -16.61
N VAL A 94 -4.76 14.37 -16.04
CA VAL A 94 -5.26 13.06 -15.59
C VAL A 94 -6.36 13.22 -14.54
N ILE A 95 -6.17 14.13 -13.58
CA ILE A 95 -7.19 14.41 -12.53
C ILE A 95 -8.51 14.84 -13.17
N GLU A 96 -8.46 15.77 -14.13
CA GLU A 96 -9.65 16.35 -14.76
C GLU A 96 -10.35 15.37 -15.70
N HIS A 97 -9.60 14.64 -16.54
CA HIS A 97 -10.17 13.77 -17.57
C HIS A 97 -10.59 12.39 -17.05
N GLU A 98 -9.84 11.83 -16.11
CA GLU A 98 -10.05 10.47 -15.64
C GLU A 98 -10.98 10.36 -14.42
N LYS A 99 -11.52 11.46 -13.92
CA LYS A 99 -12.37 11.51 -12.73
C LYS A 99 -11.68 10.86 -11.53
N VAL A 100 -10.45 11.28 -11.27
CA VAL A 100 -9.69 10.82 -10.11
C VAL A 100 -10.47 11.18 -8.83
N SER A 101 -10.58 10.23 -7.93
CA SER A 101 -11.31 10.40 -6.67
C SER A 101 -10.47 11.06 -5.59
N CYS A 102 -9.16 10.76 -5.59
CA CYS A 102 -8.26 11.18 -4.52
C CYS A 102 -6.80 11.20 -4.94
N VAL A 103 -6.05 12.11 -4.31
CA VAL A 103 -4.58 12.17 -4.40
C VAL A 103 -3.99 11.88 -3.03
N PHE A 104 -3.02 10.96 -2.98
CA PHE A 104 -2.40 10.54 -1.72
C PHE A 104 -1.01 11.12 -1.53
N SER A 105 -0.78 11.68 -0.34
CA SER A 105 0.55 11.98 0.19
C SER A 105 1.04 10.82 1.07
N GLU A 106 2.32 10.84 1.40
CA GLU A 106 2.96 9.87 2.30
C GLU A 106 3.60 10.60 3.48
N PRO A 107 3.59 10.01 4.70
CA PRO A 107 4.14 10.67 5.90
C PRO A 107 5.64 10.95 5.81
N GLN A 108 6.35 10.25 4.91
CA GLN A 108 7.79 10.33 4.73
C GLN A 108 8.22 11.55 3.91
N PHE A 109 7.29 12.22 3.21
CA PHE A 109 7.60 13.28 2.26
C PHE A 109 6.82 14.56 2.54
N ASN A 110 7.36 15.68 2.05
CA ASN A 110 6.68 16.96 2.15
C ASN A 110 5.39 16.97 1.31
N PRO A 111 4.21 17.21 1.91
CA PRO A 111 2.93 17.18 1.20
C PRO A 111 2.62 18.44 0.39
N ASP A 112 3.49 19.44 0.34
CA ASP A 112 3.15 20.76 -0.22
C ASP A 112 2.79 20.70 -1.70
N ILE A 113 3.46 19.84 -2.47
CA ILE A 113 3.18 19.67 -3.90
C ILE A 113 1.78 19.03 -4.12
N ILE A 114 1.40 18.09 -3.27
CA ILE A 114 0.07 17.48 -3.28
C ILE A 114 -1.00 18.52 -2.94
N LYS A 115 -0.75 19.34 -1.92
CA LYS A 115 -1.65 20.42 -1.50
C LYS A 115 -1.84 21.46 -2.61
N ALA A 116 -0.75 21.83 -3.32
CA ALA A 116 -0.80 22.76 -4.43
C ALA A 116 -1.69 22.21 -5.57
N VAL A 117 -1.46 20.97 -6.01
CA VAL A 117 -2.29 20.34 -7.05
C VAL A 117 -3.73 20.19 -6.59
N ALA A 118 -3.98 19.79 -5.35
CA ALA A 118 -5.32 19.64 -4.81
C ALA A 118 -6.09 20.95 -4.76
N LYS A 119 -5.41 22.06 -4.42
CA LYS A 119 -6.02 23.40 -4.41
C LYS A 119 -6.46 23.84 -5.81
N ASP A 120 -5.62 23.57 -6.80
CA ASP A 120 -5.88 23.96 -8.19
C ASP A 120 -6.99 23.11 -8.84
N THR A 121 -7.11 21.85 -8.46
CA THR A 121 -8.06 20.89 -9.04
C THR A 121 -9.29 20.59 -8.17
N ASN A 122 -9.31 21.12 -6.95
CA ASN A 122 -10.38 20.86 -5.94
C ASN A 122 -10.59 19.35 -5.66
N ILE A 123 -9.55 18.54 -5.83
CA ILE A 123 -9.58 17.09 -5.56
C ILE A 123 -9.39 16.79 -4.07
N LYS A 124 -9.97 15.70 -3.61
CA LYS A 124 -9.73 15.22 -2.25
C LYS A 124 -8.28 14.76 -2.07
N THR A 125 -7.76 14.92 -0.86
CA THR A 125 -6.45 14.42 -0.48
C THR A 125 -6.56 13.43 0.66
N GLY A 126 -5.70 12.43 0.64
CA GLY A 126 -5.54 11.45 1.70
C GLY A 126 -4.07 11.24 2.05
N VAL A 127 -3.84 10.44 3.08
CA VAL A 127 -2.50 9.99 3.47
C VAL A 127 -2.47 8.48 3.37
N ILE A 128 -1.44 7.94 2.72
CA ILE A 128 -1.18 6.51 2.67
C ILE A 128 0.26 6.25 3.12
N ASP A 129 0.45 5.29 4.01
CA ASP A 129 1.75 4.98 4.60
C ASP A 129 2.18 3.55 4.22
N PRO A 130 3.03 3.38 3.21
CA PRO A 130 3.49 2.07 2.76
C PRO A 130 4.52 1.43 3.68
N LEU A 131 5.12 2.21 4.59
CA LEU A 131 6.15 1.74 5.51
C LEU A 131 5.63 1.51 6.94
N GLY A 132 4.46 2.03 7.27
CA GLY A 132 3.90 1.92 8.61
C GLY A 132 4.62 2.77 9.66
N ALA A 133 5.10 3.96 9.26
CA ALA A 133 5.88 4.84 10.13
C ALA A 133 5.13 5.25 11.42
N THR A 134 3.80 5.26 11.37
CA THR A 134 2.92 5.63 12.50
C THR A 134 2.36 4.43 13.25
N LEU A 135 2.68 3.21 12.83
CA LEU A 135 2.13 1.99 13.40
C LEU A 135 3.01 1.45 14.53
N ASN A 136 2.37 0.82 15.51
CA ASN A 136 3.08 0.16 16.59
C ASN A 136 3.83 -1.07 16.08
N THR A 137 5.07 -1.24 16.52
CA THR A 137 5.86 -2.45 16.25
C THR A 137 5.25 -3.67 16.94
N GLY A 138 5.44 -4.86 16.35
CA GLY A 138 4.99 -6.10 16.98
C GLY A 138 4.37 -7.10 16.00
N LYS A 139 3.71 -8.10 16.58
CA LYS A 139 3.17 -9.26 15.82
C LYS A 139 2.05 -8.90 14.84
N THR A 140 1.39 -7.77 15.04
CA THR A 140 0.26 -7.32 14.21
C THR A 140 0.68 -6.33 13.13
N LEU A 141 1.91 -5.78 13.19
CA LEU A 141 2.37 -4.70 12.31
C LEU A 141 2.02 -4.90 10.83
N TYR A 142 2.29 -6.07 10.29
CA TYR A 142 1.99 -6.34 8.87
C TYR A 142 0.49 -6.31 8.57
N PHE A 143 -0.33 -6.83 9.47
CA PHE A 143 -1.79 -6.83 9.33
C PHE A 143 -2.34 -5.42 9.43
N ASP A 144 -1.84 -4.64 10.39
CA ASP A 144 -2.23 -3.27 10.63
C ASP A 144 -1.81 -2.38 9.45
N LEU A 145 -0.61 -2.60 8.89
CA LEU A 145 -0.13 -1.92 7.69
C LEU A 145 -1.08 -2.12 6.50
N ILE A 146 -1.39 -3.36 6.17
CA ILE A 146 -2.26 -3.67 5.03
C ILE A 146 -3.68 -3.13 5.24
N LYS A 147 -4.21 -3.21 6.45
CA LYS A 147 -5.53 -2.64 6.80
C LYS A 147 -5.51 -1.11 6.75
N ASN A 148 -4.45 -0.48 7.23
CA ASN A 148 -4.32 0.97 7.20
C ASN A 148 -4.29 1.49 5.77
N MET A 149 -3.49 0.86 4.90
CA MET A 149 -3.49 1.19 3.46
C MET A 149 -4.87 1.01 2.83
N SER A 150 -5.57 -0.09 3.14
CA SER A 150 -6.94 -0.32 2.67
C SER A 150 -7.89 0.78 3.14
N SER A 151 -7.78 1.19 4.39
CA SER A 151 -8.62 2.25 4.97
C SER A 151 -8.35 3.60 4.31
N SER A 152 -7.09 3.90 3.96
CA SER A 152 -6.74 5.12 3.22
C SER A 152 -7.44 5.15 1.86
N PHE A 153 -7.36 4.09 1.08
CA PHE A 153 -8.07 4.00 -0.21
C PHE A 153 -9.60 4.08 -0.09
N LYS A 154 -10.16 3.64 1.04
CA LYS A 154 -11.60 3.68 1.29
C LYS A 154 -12.09 5.05 1.79
N GLY A 155 -11.26 5.76 2.55
CA GLY A 155 -11.62 7.00 3.25
C GLY A 155 -11.59 8.25 2.36
N CYS A 156 -11.03 8.12 1.21
CA CYS A 156 -10.92 9.19 0.23
C CYS A 156 -11.98 9.06 -0.86
#